data_68a2fd2f8a7d01840cf617778466e5eb
#
_entry.id   68a2fd2f8a7d01840cf617778466e5eb
#
_cell.length_a   1.000
_cell.length_b   1.000
_cell.length_c   1.000
_cell.angle_alpha   90.00
_cell.angle_beta   90.00
_cell.angle_gamma   90.00
#
_symmetry.space_group_name_H-M   'P 1'
#
loop_
_entity.id
_entity.type
_entity.pdbx_description
1 polymer ?
#
loop_
_entity_poly.entity_id
_entity_poly.type
_entity_poly.pdbx_seq_one_letter_code
_entity_poly.pdbx_strand_id
1 'polypeptide(L)'
;MIKCERMKIHEAPHGINVVVETQNRRVVIGRFDSTNGFTALLHDCDVMDFAAGQDPEPYIRETAKYGVDVKQRDLELDVHTIARVRVLGEIPKAD
;
A
#
# COMPACT_ATOMS: atom_id res chain seq x y z
N MET A 1 -22.20 2.70 -12.85
CA MET A 1 -20.93 3.05 -13.41
C MET A 1 -19.78 2.60 -12.54
N ILE A 2 -18.79 2.08 -13.16
CA ILE A 2 -17.66 1.54 -12.44
C ILE A 2 -16.60 2.60 -12.30
N LYS A 3 -16.23 2.84 -11.08
CA LYS A 3 -15.19 3.75 -10.80
C LYS A 3 -13.85 3.05 -10.94
N CYS A 4 -12.89 3.72 -11.52
CA CYS A 4 -11.57 3.18 -11.60
C CYS A 4 -10.99 3.06 -10.19
N GLU A 5 -10.65 1.85 -9.81
CA GLU A 5 -10.13 1.60 -8.48
C GLU A 5 -8.64 1.83 -8.39
N ARG A 6 -7.98 1.92 -9.54
CA ARG A 6 -6.53 2.01 -9.53
C ARG A 6 -6.07 3.44 -9.49
N MET A 7 -5.30 3.71 -8.49
CA MET A 7 -4.60 4.96 -8.39
C MET A 7 -3.15 4.70 -8.73
N LYS A 8 -2.55 5.58 -9.52
CA LYS A 8 -1.13 5.47 -9.78
C LYS A 8 -0.37 6.08 -8.61
N ILE A 9 0.83 5.54 -8.35
CA ILE A 9 1.56 5.98 -7.17
C ILE A 9 1.85 7.49 -7.20
N HIS A 10 2.05 8.06 -8.36
CA HIS A 10 2.32 9.50 -8.43
C HIS A 10 1.08 10.34 -8.13
N GLU A 11 -0.09 9.72 -8.07
CA GLU A 11 -1.32 10.40 -7.70
C GLU A 11 -1.61 10.31 -6.21
N ALA A 12 -0.82 9.54 -5.47
CA ALA A 12 -1.06 9.36 -4.05
C ALA A 12 -0.78 10.64 -3.29
N PRO A 13 -1.61 10.97 -2.28
CA PRO A 13 -1.37 12.17 -1.49
C PRO A 13 -0.11 12.03 -0.63
N HIS A 14 0.69 13.07 -0.63
CA HIS A 14 1.89 13.12 0.20
C HIS A 14 1.51 13.09 1.69
N GLY A 15 2.21 12.27 2.46
CA GLY A 15 2.01 12.22 3.91
C GLY A 15 0.83 11.37 4.36
N ILE A 16 0.19 10.67 3.42
CA ILE A 16 -0.97 9.84 3.71
C ILE A 16 -0.56 8.36 3.66
N ASN A 17 -1.11 7.56 4.55
CA ASN A 17 -0.88 6.12 4.52
C ASN A 17 -1.56 5.50 3.31
N VAL A 18 -0.79 4.75 2.54
CA VAL A 18 -1.29 4.08 1.35
C VAL A 18 -1.04 2.58 1.46
N VAL A 19 -1.84 1.82 0.72
CA VAL A 19 -1.67 0.39 0.58
C VAL A 19 -1.17 0.14 -0.83
N VAL A 20 0.04 -0.39 -0.95
CA VAL A 20 0.66 -0.68 -2.24
C VAL A 20 0.73 -2.19 -2.40
N GLU A 21 0.02 -2.69 -3.41
CA GLU A 21 0.06 -4.11 -3.74
C GLU A 21 0.95 -4.29 -4.95
N THR A 22 1.93 -5.18 -4.83
CA THR A 22 2.87 -5.41 -5.90
C THR A 22 2.51 -6.68 -6.67
N GLN A 23 3.11 -6.82 -7.84
CA GLN A 23 2.82 -7.94 -8.73
C GLN A 23 3.32 -9.26 -8.19
N ASN A 24 4.26 -9.25 -7.25
CA ASN A 24 4.79 -10.48 -6.67
C ASN A 24 4.17 -10.78 -5.30
N ARG A 25 2.96 -10.29 -5.06
CA ARG A 25 2.15 -10.59 -3.87
C ARG A 25 2.71 -10.04 -2.59
N ARG A 26 3.51 -9.01 -2.67
CA ARG A 26 3.93 -8.24 -1.50
C ARG A 26 3.01 -7.06 -1.32
N VAL A 27 2.59 -6.82 -0.09
CA VAL A 27 1.77 -5.67 0.25
C VAL A 27 2.59 -4.78 1.18
N VAL A 28 2.66 -3.51 0.84
CA VAL A 28 3.36 -2.52 1.65
C VAL A 28 2.33 -1.48 2.08
N ILE A 29 2.24 -1.22 3.37
CA ILE A 29 1.34 -0.20 3.90
C ILE A 29 2.18 0.79 4.67
N GLY A 30 2.17 2.05 4.24
CA GLY A 30 2.96 3.06 4.89
C GLY A 30 2.65 4.44 4.35
N ARG A 31 3.36 5.42 4.91
CA ARG A 31 3.12 6.82 4.56
C ARG A 31 3.88 7.15 3.28
N PHE A 32 3.14 7.57 2.27
CA PHE A 32 3.75 7.93 1.00
C PHE A 32 4.47 9.26 1.12
N ASP A 33 5.71 9.30 0.65
CA ASP A 33 6.48 10.53 0.61
C ASP A 33 6.52 11.10 -0.80
N SER A 34 7.17 10.39 -1.71
CA SER A 34 7.40 10.96 -3.04
C SER A 34 7.73 9.86 -4.04
N THR A 35 7.71 10.24 -5.32
CA THR A 35 8.14 9.35 -6.38
C THR A 35 8.82 10.18 -7.46
N ASN A 36 9.83 9.59 -8.09
CA ASN A 36 10.49 10.21 -9.23
C ASN A 36 10.06 9.57 -10.55
N GLY A 37 9.01 8.74 -10.51
CA GLY A 37 8.53 8.04 -11.70
C GLY A 37 9.12 6.64 -11.85
N PHE A 38 10.23 6.35 -11.20
CA PHE A 38 10.87 5.03 -11.23
C PHE A 38 10.83 4.36 -9.87
N THR A 39 11.00 5.14 -8.83
CA THR A 39 11.03 4.65 -7.46
C THR A 39 10.05 5.46 -6.62
N ALA A 40 9.33 4.78 -5.74
CA ALA A 40 8.45 5.43 -4.78
C ALA A 40 9.03 5.26 -3.39
N LEU A 41 9.02 6.35 -2.61
CA LEU A 41 9.56 6.34 -1.25
C LEU A 41 8.42 6.40 -0.26
N LEU A 42 8.42 5.46 0.68
CA LEU A 42 7.45 5.40 1.75
C LEU A 42 8.15 5.36 3.09
N HIS A 43 7.45 5.81 4.12
CA HIS A 43 8.00 5.83 5.48
C HIS A 43 7.10 5.05 6.42
N ASP A 44 7.71 4.50 7.46
CA ASP A 44 7.01 3.81 8.54
C ASP A 44 6.06 2.75 7.99
N CYS A 45 6.64 1.75 7.36
CA CYS A 45 5.90 0.77 6.57
C CYS A 45 5.79 -0.58 7.26
N ASP A 46 4.66 -1.23 7.04
CA ASP A 46 4.50 -2.65 7.26
C ASP A 46 4.65 -3.35 5.91
N VAL A 47 5.36 -4.46 5.88
CA VAL A 47 5.59 -5.23 4.66
C VAL A 47 5.16 -6.66 4.92
N MET A 48 4.30 -7.18 4.05
CA MET A 48 3.79 -8.53 4.20
C MET A 48 3.78 -9.24 2.86
N ASP A 49 4.32 -10.45 2.84
CA ASP A 49 4.32 -11.28 1.63
C ASP A 49 3.22 -12.32 1.74
N PHE A 50 2.54 -12.55 0.63
CA PHE A 50 1.43 -13.51 0.57
C PHE A 50 1.74 -14.59 -0.46
N ALA A 51 1.34 -15.81 -0.13
CA ALA A 51 1.45 -16.91 -1.07
C ALA A 51 0.32 -16.87 -2.08
N ALA A 52 0.50 -17.57 -3.19
CA ALA A 52 -0.57 -17.71 -4.17
C ALA A 52 -1.80 -18.32 -3.51
N GLY A 53 -2.94 -17.73 -3.76
CA GLY A 53 -4.19 -18.19 -3.16
C GLY A 53 -4.53 -17.57 -1.82
N GLN A 54 -3.60 -16.85 -1.21
CA GLN A 54 -3.91 -16.11 0.01
C GLN A 54 -4.51 -14.76 -0.34
N ASP A 55 -5.53 -14.38 0.44
CA ASP A 55 -6.21 -13.11 0.24
C ASP A 55 -5.64 -12.08 1.21
N PRO A 56 -5.05 -10.99 0.71
CA PRO A 56 -4.49 -9.97 1.60
C PRO A 56 -5.52 -9.04 2.22
N GLU A 57 -6.78 -9.08 1.79
CA GLU A 57 -7.79 -8.13 2.26
C GLU A 57 -8.00 -8.14 3.76
N PRO A 58 -8.10 -9.31 4.43
CA PRO A 58 -8.27 -9.27 5.89
C PRO A 58 -7.13 -8.56 6.60
N TYR A 59 -5.90 -8.76 6.15
CA TYR A 59 -4.76 -8.09 6.72
C TYR A 59 -4.84 -6.58 6.49
N ILE A 60 -5.23 -6.18 5.28
CA ILE A 60 -5.34 -4.76 4.96
C ILE A 60 -6.43 -4.10 5.80
N ARG A 61 -7.56 -4.78 5.98
CA ARG A 61 -8.64 -4.24 6.79
C ARG A 61 -8.28 -4.14 8.25
N GLU A 62 -7.51 -5.09 8.76
CA GLU A 62 -7.01 -5.01 10.13
C GLU A 62 -6.09 -3.83 10.29
N THR A 63 -5.22 -3.59 9.33
CA THR A 63 -4.32 -2.46 9.38
C THR A 63 -5.10 -1.14 9.35
N ALA A 64 -6.17 -1.09 8.56
CA ALA A 64 -7.03 0.09 8.52
C ALA A 64 -7.69 0.35 9.87
N LYS A 65 -7.97 -0.70 10.63
CA LYS A 65 -8.62 -0.56 11.92
C LYS A 65 -7.65 -0.25 13.06
N TYR A 66 -6.51 -0.92 13.07
CA TYR A 66 -5.61 -0.85 14.22
C TYR A 66 -4.35 -0.03 13.97
N GLY A 67 -4.10 0.37 12.75
CA GLY A 67 -2.92 1.15 12.42
C GLY A 67 -1.80 0.31 11.87
N VAL A 68 -0.78 0.99 11.36
CA VAL A 68 0.35 0.34 10.71
C VAL A 68 1.32 -0.18 11.77
N ASP A 69 1.69 -1.45 11.63
CA ASP A 69 2.71 -2.06 12.48
C ASP A 69 4.05 -1.87 11.77
N VAL A 70 4.78 -0.85 12.17
CA VAL A 70 5.96 -0.39 11.43
C VAL A 70 7.07 -1.43 11.53
N LYS A 71 7.50 -1.94 10.38
CA LYS A 71 8.62 -2.87 10.28
C LYS A 71 9.81 -2.26 9.58
N GLN A 72 9.57 -1.28 8.72
CA GLN A 72 10.62 -0.55 8.03
C GLN A 72 10.33 0.93 8.05
N ARG A 73 11.33 1.71 8.41
CA ARG A 73 11.14 3.15 8.51
C ARG A 73 11.14 3.83 7.15
N ASP A 74 12.04 3.40 6.29
CA ASP A 74 12.16 3.97 4.95
C ASP A 74 12.20 2.84 3.96
N LEU A 75 11.34 2.92 2.95
CA LEU A 75 11.26 1.86 1.96
C LEU A 75 11.15 2.46 0.58
N GLU A 76 11.98 1.97 -0.33
CA GLU A 76 11.89 2.33 -1.74
C GLU A 76 11.29 1.18 -2.51
N LEU A 77 10.31 1.49 -3.34
CA LEU A 77 9.65 0.52 -4.20
C LEU A 77 9.90 0.87 -5.65
N ASP A 78 10.14 -0.17 -6.46
CA ASP A 78 10.20 0.00 -7.90
C ASP A 78 8.77 0.19 -8.41
N VAL A 79 8.51 1.35 -9.02
CA VAL A 79 7.18 1.70 -9.48
C VAL A 79 6.64 0.66 -10.45
N HIS A 80 7.52 0.01 -11.23
CA HIS A 80 7.08 -0.97 -12.21
C HIS A 80 6.54 -2.25 -11.60
N THR A 81 6.82 -2.50 -10.33
CA THR A 81 6.30 -3.68 -9.64
C THR A 81 4.94 -3.44 -9.01
N ILE A 82 4.47 -2.21 -9.01
CA ILE A 82 3.24 -1.86 -8.31
C ILE A 82 2.04 -2.27 -9.17
N ALA A 83 1.15 -3.06 -8.58
CA ALA A 83 -0.06 -3.49 -9.24
C ALA A 83 -1.26 -2.62 -8.88
N ARG A 84 -1.34 -2.16 -7.64
CA ARG A 84 -2.49 -1.35 -7.21
C ARG A 84 -2.10 -0.51 -6.00
N VAL A 85 -2.65 0.70 -5.96
CA VAL A 85 -2.45 1.62 -4.83
C VAL A 85 -3.82 2.06 -4.33
N ARG A 86 -4.00 2.02 -3.01
CA ARG A 86 -5.23 2.50 -2.36
C ARG A 86 -4.84 3.35 -1.16
N VAL A 87 -5.74 4.26 -0.78
CA VAL A 87 -5.55 5.05 0.43
C VAL A 87 -6.06 4.26 1.62
N LEU A 88 -5.22 4.08 2.64
CA LEU A 88 -5.58 3.23 3.77
C LEU A 88 -6.84 3.74 4.48
N GLY A 89 -6.97 5.04 4.62
CA GLY A 89 -8.13 5.62 5.30
C GLY A 89 -9.45 5.41 4.57
N GLU A 90 -9.41 5.02 3.30
CA GLU A 90 -10.61 4.77 2.51
C GLU A 90 -11.01 3.30 2.51
N ILE A 91 -10.23 2.43 3.12
CA ILE A 91 -10.52 1.01 3.15
C ILE A 91 -11.48 0.71 4.29
N PRO A 92 -12.55 -0.09 4.04
CA PRO A 92 -13.46 -0.47 5.13
C PRO A 92 -12.71 -1.20 6.22
N LYS A 93 -12.96 -0.79 7.45
CA LYS A 93 -12.27 -1.38 8.59
C LYS A 93 -12.87 -2.72 8.94
N ALA A 94 -12.02 -3.60 9.48
CA ALA A 94 -12.51 -4.89 9.97
C ALA A 94 -13.39 -4.66 11.19
N ASP A 95 -14.38 -5.52 11.32
CA ASP A 95 -15.30 -5.46 12.47
C ASP A 95 -14.74 -6.21 13.66
#